data_eb96876f587d6c1a36c273b55e4e8a5f
#
_entry.id   eb96876f587d6c1a36c273b55e4e8a5f
#
_cell.length_a   1.000
_cell.length_b   1.000
_cell.length_c   1.000
_cell.angle_alpha   90.00
_cell.angle_beta   90.00
_cell.angle_gamma   90.00
#
_symmetry.space_group_name_H-M   'P 1'
#
loop_
_entity.id
_entity.type
_entity.pdbx_description
1 polymer ?
#
loop_
_entity_poly.entity_id
_entity_poly.type
_entity_poly.pdbx_seq_one_letter_code
_entity_poly.pdbx_strand_id
1 'polypeptide(L)'
;MTIFVIVHGAWGGSHSFRHVRRILQAEGHEVFTPSLTGIGERVHLASPLVNLSTHIRDVTNQILYEDLNDIVLVGFSYGGFVVSGALEHIADRVSDLVFLDAFVPHSGESVFGHIRGASRSRIELGEEWLLTGPIREYVDPAEATWMTARRTAHPMGCFTEPVYISKPLEDFGFSRTYIKATHAPAGDVGNDAFWRAAKNAASSTAWRYAEVDSNHMLASNKPNETAQLLINVRNAA
;
A
#
# COMPACT_ATOMS: atom_id res chain seq x y z
N MET A 1 3.30 -2.76 22.95
CA MET A 1 3.76 -1.77 21.96
C MET A 1 4.11 -2.53 20.69
N THR A 2 3.62 -2.10 19.54
CA THR A 2 3.89 -2.70 18.21
C THR A 2 4.47 -1.63 17.31
N ILE A 3 5.39 -2.01 16.42
CA ILE A 3 5.96 -1.12 15.41
C ILE A 3 5.22 -1.36 14.10
N PHE A 4 4.55 -0.34 13.58
CA PHE A 4 3.91 -0.37 12.27
C PHE A 4 4.74 0.40 11.24
N VAL A 5 4.99 -0.22 10.09
CA VAL A 5 5.54 0.45 8.91
C VAL A 5 4.48 0.41 7.82
N ILE A 6 3.87 1.57 7.52
CA ILE A 6 2.74 1.67 6.59
C ILE A 6 3.18 2.36 5.31
N VAL A 7 3.16 1.61 4.21
CA VAL A 7 3.56 2.06 2.88
C VAL A 7 2.32 2.47 2.10
N HIS A 8 2.26 3.75 1.73
CA HIS A 8 1.12 4.35 1.03
C HIS A 8 0.99 3.91 -0.43
N GLY A 9 -0.18 4.16 -1.00
CA GLY A 9 -0.50 3.84 -2.39
C GLY A 9 0.04 4.87 -3.40
N ALA A 10 -0.26 4.63 -4.68
CA ALA A 10 0.08 5.51 -5.77
C ALA A 10 -0.60 6.90 -5.64
N TRP A 11 0.02 7.92 -6.22
CA TRP A 11 -0.46 9.31 -6.28
C TRP A 11 -0.67 9.99 -4.93
N GLY A 12 -0.34 9.33 -3.82
CA GLY A 12 -0.46 9.85 -2.45
C GLY A 12 0.90 10.10 -1.82
N GLY A 13 0.92 10.13 -0.49
CA GLY A 13 2.11 10.27 0.34
C GLY A 13 1.84 9.75 1.75
N SER A 14 2.80 9.92 2.67
CA SER A 14 2.64 9.50 4.07
C SER A 14 1.41 10.12 4.74
N HIS A 15 1.05 11.31 4.31
CA HIS A 15 -0.12 12.06 4.77
C HIS A 15 -1.45 11.31 4.56
N SER A 16 -1.52 10.36 3.64
CA SER A 16 -2.73 9.55 3.38
C SER A 16 -3.13 8.70 4.60
N PHE A 17 -2.18 8.42 5.47
CA PHE A 17 -2.39 7.65 6.70
C PHE A 17 -2.40 8.50 7.98
N ARG A 18 -2.49 9.84 7.89
CA ARG A 18 -2.39 10.73 9.04
C ARG A 18 -3.40 10.44 10.16
N HIS A 19 -4.61 10.05 9.81
CA HIS A 19 -5.65 9.71 10.80
C HIS A 19 -5.37 8.36 11.46
N VAL A 20 -5.14 7.32 10.68
CA VAL A 20 -4.78 5.97 11.17
C VAL A 20 -3.53 6.03 12.04
N ARG A 21 -2.48 6.74 11.59
CA ARG A 21 -1.24 6.92 12.34
C ARG A 21 -1.48 7.53 13.72
N ARG A 22 -2.30 8.60 13.80
CA ARG A 22 -2.61 9.26 15.09
C ARG A 22 -3.35 8.33 16.04
N ILE A 23 -4.27 7.51 15.53
CA ILE A 23 -5.02 6.55 16.33
C ILE A 23 -4.06 5.48 16.88
N LEU A 24 -3.24 4.86 16.03
CA LEU A 24 -2.27 3.87 16.45
C LEU A 24 -1.27 4.41 17.47
N GLN A 25 -0.80 5.65 17.28
CA GLN A 25 0.08 6.33 18.25
C GLN A 25 -0.61 6.62 19.59
N ALA A 26 -1.88 7.00 19.58
CA ALA A 26 -2.66 7.21 20.79
C ALA A 26 -2.88 5.91 21.59
N GLU A 27 -2.90 4.77 20.91
CA GLU A 27 -2.96 3.42 21.52
C GLU A 27 -1.56 2.90 21.95
N GLY A 28 -0.53 3.75 21.91
CA GLY A 28 0.82 3.43 22.41
C GLY A 28 1.68 2.63 21.42
N HIS A 29 1.35 2.64 20.13
CA HIS A 29 2.14 2.01 19.09
C HIS A 29 3.12 2.98 18.44
N GLU A 30 4.23 2.47 17.92
CA GLU A 30 5.17 3.21 17.09
C GLU A 30 4.78 3.08 15.62
N VAL A 31 4.74 4.20 14.87
CA VAL A 31 4.21 4.20 13.50
C VAL A 31 5.10 5.00 12.56
N PHE A 32 5.67 4.30 11.60
CA PHE A 32 6.42 4.85 10.49
C PHE A 32 5.57 4.86 9.21
N THR A 33 5.59 5.96 8.51
CA THR A 33 4.91 6.10 7.21
C THR A 33 5.90 6.64 6.18
N PRO A 34 6.79 5.78 5.63
CA PRO A 34 7.77 6.20 4.63
C PRO A 34 7.11 6.89 3.44
N SER A 35 7.66 8.04 3.05
CA SER A 35 7.25 8.76 1.85
C SER A 35 8.06 8.30 0.67
N LEU A 36 7.40 7.82 -0.37
CA LEU A 36 8.04 7.30 -1.56
C LEU A 36 8.58 8.44 -2.44
N THR A 37 9.77 8.27 -2.98
CA THR A 37 10.48 9.27 -3.78
C THR A 37 9.67 9.69 -5.02
N GLY A 38 9.58 11.00 -5.26
CA GLY A 38 8.96 11.57 -6.46
C GLY A 38 7.44 11.71 -6.40
N ILE A 39 6.79 11.36 -5.29
CA ILE A 39 5.35 11.54 -5.08
C ILE A 39 5.03 12.13 -3.71
N GLY A 40 3.79 12.61 -3.54
CA GLY A 40 3.35 13.25 -2.32
C GLY A 40 4.25 14.41 -1.92
N GLU A 41 4.63 14.46 -0.64
CA GLU A 41 5.52 15.50 -0.09
C GLU A 41 6.95 15.44 -0.62
N ARG A 42 7.31 14.36 -1.33
CA ARG A 42 8.61 14.21 -2.01
C ARG A 42 8.54 14.41 -3.52
N VAL A 43 7.47 15.03 -4.02
CA VAL A 43 7.27 15.32 -5.46
C VAL A 43 8.42 16.11 -6.09
N HIS A 44 9.12 16.94 -5.34
CA HIS A 44 10.30 17.69 -5.79
C HIS A 44 11.49 16.79 -6.22
N LEU A 45 11.44 15.50 -5.90
CA LEU A 45 12.41 14.47 -6.33
C LEU A 45 11.90 13.66 -7.53
N ALA A 46 10.78 14.05 -8.12
CA ALA A 46 10.24 13.35 -9.29
C ALA A 46 11.22 13.41 -10.47
N SER A 47 11.42 12.25 -11.10
CA SER A 47 12.35 12.06 -12.21
C SER A 47 11.92 10.86 -13.04
N PRO A 48 12.20 10.82 -14.36
CA PRO A 48 11.95 9.64 -15.19
C PRO A 48 12.76 8.40 -14.75
N LEU A 49 13.78 8.57 -13.90
CA LEU A 49 14.58 7.48 -13.34
C LEU A 49 13.96 6.85 -12.08
N VAL A 50 12.94 7.47 -11.49
CA VAL A 50 12.23 6.90 -10.33
C VAL A 50 11.37 5.72 -10.79
N ASN A 51 11.60 4.58 -10.17
CA ASN A 51 10.98 3.30 -10.49
C ASN A 51 10.60 2.52 -9.22
N LEU A 52 10.09 1.31 -9.36
CA LEU A 52 9.68 0.46 -8.24
C LEU A 52 10.87 0.16 -7.30
N SER A 53 12.04 -0.14 -7.84
CA SER A 53 13.26 -0.38 -7.06
C SER A 53 13.68 0.83 -6.22
N THR A 54 13.40 2.05 -6.68
CA THR A 54 13.61 3.28 -5.89
C THR A 54 12.69 3.29 -4.66
N HIS A 55 11.41 3.00 -4.84
CA HIS A 55 10.44 2.97 -3.75
C HIS A 55 10.69 1.82 -2.77
N ILE A 56 11.13 0.66 -3.26
CA ILE A 56 11.56 -0.46 -2.41
C ILE A 56 12.71 0.00 -1.49
N ARG A 57 13.70 0.72 -2.03
CA ARG A 57 14.82 1.25 -1.24
C ARG A 57 14.39 2.31 -0.23
N ASP A 58 13.42 3.18 -0.56
CA ASP A 58 12.87 4.15 0.39
C ASP A 58 12.38 3.45 1.67
N VAL A 59 11.64 2.36 1.51
CA VAL A 59 11.07 1.58 2.63
C VAL A 59 12.15 0.76 3.34
N THR A 60 12.96 0.03 2.58
CA THR A 60 14.02 -0.83 3.10
C THR A 60 15.02 -0.02 3.93
N ASN A 61 15.48 1.13 3.40
CA ASN A 61 16.44 1.96 4.09
C ASN A 61 15.86 2.53 5.39
N GLN A 62 14.60 2.97 5.40
CA GLN A 62 14.01 3.44 6.65
C GLN A 62 14.02 2.33 7.71
N ILE A 63 13.61 1.11 7.37
CA ILE A 63 13.59 -0.02 8.31
C ILE A 63 15.00 -0.35 8.82
N LEU A 64 15.99 -0.36 7.92
CA LEU A 64 17.38 -0.69 8.28
C LEU A 64 18.06 0.41 9.10
N TYR A 65 17.90 1.68 8.72
CA TYR A 65 18.59 2.80 9.40
C TYR A 65 17.96 3.18 10.74
N GLU A 66 16.67 2.90 10.94
CA GLU A 66 15.97 3.00 12.23
C GLU A 66 16.11 1.71 13.06
N ASP A 67 16.81 0.69 12.55
CA ASP A 67 16.97 -0.64 13.16
C ASP A 67 15.64 -1.27 13.63
N LEU A 68 14.57 -1.12 12.84
CA LEU A 68 13.25 -1.63 13.17
C LEU A 68 13.23 -3.15 13.06
N ASN A 69 12.68 -3.81 14.07
CA ASN A 69 12.54 -5.27 14.14
C ASN A 69 11.15 -5.63 14.67
N ASP A 70 10.70 -6.85 14.42
CA ASP A 70 9.39 -7.36 14.85
C ASP A 70 8.23 -6.46 14.37
N ILE A 71 8.32 -5.99 13.10
CA ILE A 71 7.41 -5.00 12.53
C ILE A 71 6.16 -5.63 11.93
N VAL A 72 5.05 -4.89 12.01
CA VAL A 72 3.87 -5.08 11.15
C VAL A 72 4.08 -4.23 9.90
N LEU A 73 4.41 -4.88 8.78
CA LEU A 73 4.63 -4.22 7.49
C LEU A 73 3.32 -4.16 6.72
N VAL A 74 2.84 -2.95 6.42
CA VAL A 74 1.55 -2.72 5.77
C VAL A 74 1.76 -2.12 4.38
N GLY A 75 1.26 -2.77 3.33
CA GLY A 75 1.22 -2.23 1.98
C GLY A 75 -0.19 -1.86 1.56
N PHE A 76 -0.45 -0.58 1.28
CA PHE A 76 -1.74 -0.11 0.77
C PHE A 76 -1.69 0.06 -0.75
N SER A 77 -2.68 -0.51 -1.47
CA SER A 77 -2.81 -0.28 -2.91
C SER A 77 -1.53 -0.66 -3.68
N TYR A 78 -0.91 0.28 -4.38
CA TYR A 78 0.41 0.17 -5.01
C TYR A 78 1.51 -0.25 -4.00
N GLY A 79 1.39 0.20 -2.74
CA GLY A 79 2.32 -0.17 -1.68
C GLY A 79 2.48 -1.68 -1.50
N GLY A 80 1.53 -2.49 -1.97
CA GLY A 80 1.65 -3.94 -2.01
C GLY A 80 2.83 -4.44 -2.85
N PHE A 81 3.11 -3.80 -4.00
CA PHE A 81 4.32 -4.09 -4.79
C PHE A 81 5.60 -3.70 -4.04
N VAL A 82 5.58 -2.55 -3.38
CA VAL A 82 6.74 -2.02 -2.67
C VAL A 82 7.11 -2.92 -1.48
N VAL A 83 6.12 -3.28 -0.63
CA VAL A 83 6.39 -4.15 0.53
C VAL A 83 6.82 -5.55 0.08
N SER A 84 6.22 -6.09 -0.99
CA SER A 84 6.61 -7.40 -1.51
C SER A 84 8.07 -7.43 -1.97
N GLY A 85 8.52 -6.40 -2.70
CA GLY A 85 9.93 -6.30 -3.10
C GLY A 85 10.88 -6.01 -1.94
N ALA A 86 10.43 -5.29 -0.90
CA ALA A 86 11.25 -5.00 0.28
C ALA A 86 11.59 -6.28 1.07
N LEU A 87 10.77 -7.32 1.01
CA LEU A 87 11.02 -8.60 1.70
C LEU A 87 12.34 -9.26 1.31
N GLU A 88 12.87 -9.01 0.11
CA GLU A 88 14.19 -9.51 -0.29
C GLU A 88 15.33 -8.99 0.61
N HIS A 89 15.08 -7.93 1.36
CA HIS A 89 16.10 -7.25 2.17
C HIS A 89 15.79 -7.24 3.67
N ILE A 90 14.50 -7.40 4.06
CA ILE A 90 14.07 -7.16 5.45
C ILE A 90 13.10 -8.23 5.98
N ALA A 91 12.96 -9.37 5.31
CA ALA A 91 11.98 -10.40 5.70
C ALA A 91 12.19 -10.93 7.13
N ASP A 92 13.42 -10.96 7.60
CA ASP A 92 13.81 -11.38 8.96
C ASP A 92 13.38 -10.39 10.05
N ARG A 93 13.01 -9.16 9.66
CA ARG A 93 12.52 -8.09 10.55
C ARG A 93 11.01 -8.01 10.62
N VAL A 94 10.30 -8.75 9.74
CA VAL A 94 8.84 -8.72 9.62
C VAL A 94 8.22 -9.83 10.46
N SER A 95 7.28 -9.48 11.32
CA SER A 95 6.44 -10.44 12.05
C SER A 95 5.10 -10.67 11.38
N ASP A 96 4.54 -9.61 10.80
CA ASP A 96 3.24 -9.64 10.14
C ASP A 96 3.26 -8.79 8.87
N LEU A 97 2.80 -9.37 7.77
CA LEU A 97 2.65 -8.67 6.49
C LEU A 97 1.16 -8.44 6.22
N VAL A 98 0.79 -7.17 5.97
CA VAL A 98 -0.60 -6.77 5.74
C VAL A 98 -0.74 -6.14 4.36
N PHE A 99 -1.64 -6.67 3.55
CA PHE A 99 -2.10 -6.06 2.31
C PHE A 99 -3.44 -5.37 2.56
N LEU A 100 -3.42 -4.05 2.54
CA LEU A 100 -4.58 -3.21 2.82
C LEU A 100 -5.19 -2.73 1.50
N ASP A 101 -6.24 -3.41 1.03
CA ASP A 101 -6.86 -3.20 -0.29
C ASP A 101 -5.81 -2.99 -1.38
N ALA A 102 -4.90 -3.95 -1.55
CA ALA A 102 -3.64 -3.80 -2.25
C ALA A 102 -3.41 -4.88 -3.30
N PHE A 103 -2.47 -4.61 -4.20
CA PHE A 103 -1.91 -5.64 -5.08
C PHE A 103 -1.11 -6.65 -4.25
N VAL A 104 -1.26 -7.93 -4.60
CA VAL A 104 -0.42 -9.04 -4.14
C VAL A 104 0.27 -9.63 -5.37
N PRO A 105 1.49 -9.16 -5.69
CA PRO A 105 2.18 -9.60 -6.89
C PRO A 105 2.89 -10.94 -6.72
N HIS A 106 3.04 -11.66 -7.83
CA HIS A 106 4.03 -12.72 -7.97
C HIS A 106 5.33 -12.17 -8.56
N SER A 107 6.42 -12.92 -8.41
CA SER A 107 7.73 -12.56 -8.98
C SER A 107 7.65 -12.37 -10.51
N GLY A 108 8.22 -11.30 -11.02
CA GLY A 108 8.19 -10.93 -12.44
C GLY A 108 6.96 -10.12 -12.88
N GLU A 109 6.02 -9.85 -11.99
CA GLU A 109 4.84 -9.03 -12.32
C GLU A 109 5.09 -7.54 -12.11
N SER A 110 4.38 -6.70 -12.88
CA SER A 110 4.36 -5.24 -12.76
C SER A 110 2.94 -4.75 -12.49
N VAL A 111 2.81 -3.53 -11.97
CA VAL A 111 1.49 -2.91 -11.72
C VAL A 111 0.64 -2.89 -12.99
N PHE A 112 1.20 -2.53 -14.14
CA PHE A 112 0.47 -2.54 -15.41
C PHE A 112 0.02 -3.94 -15.84
N GLY A 113 0.69 -4.99 -15.41
CA GLY A 113 0.24 -6.37 -15.61
C GLY A 113 -1.07 -6.69 -14.87
N HIS A 114 -1.29 -6.06 -13.72
CA HIS A 114 -2.49 -6.23 -12.89
C HIS A 114 -3.66 -5.34 -13.31
N ILE A 115 -3.40 -4.17 -13.92
CA ILE A 115 -4.43 -3.20 -14.35
C ILE A 115 -4.78 -3.49 -15.80
N ARG A 116 -6.04 -3.86 -16.07
CA ARG A 116 -6.53 -4.23 -17.41
C ARG A 116 -7.76 -3.43 -17.81
N GLY A 117 -7.97 -3.26 -19.12
CA GLY A 117 -9.17 -2.67 -19.69
C GLY A 117 -9.53 -1.29 -19.14
N ALA A 118 -10.77 -1.12 -18.66
CA ALA A 118 -11.31 0.14 -18.17
C ALA A 118 -10.52 0.75 -16.99
N SER A 119 -9.88 -0.10 -16.17
CA SER A 119 -9.04 0.40 -15.07
C SER A 119 -7.81 1.16 -15.58
N ARG A 120 -7.22 0.68 -16.70
CA ARG A 120 -6.05 1.31 -17.30
C ARG A 120 -6.38 2.65 -17.95
N SER A 121 -7.57 2.78 -18.55
CA SER A 121 -8.02 4.02 -19.19
C SER A 121 -8.26 5.18 -18.20
N ARG A 122 -8.33 4.89 -16.91
CA ARG A 122 -8.44 5.91 -15.85
C ARG A 122 -7.09 6.50 -15.44
N ILE A 123 -5.98 5.95 -15.92
CA ILE A 123 -4.63 6.47 -15.73
C ILE A 123 -4.23 7.21 -16.98
N GLU A 124 -4.03 8.49 -16.88
CA GLU A 124 -3.66 9.35 -17.98
C GLU A 124 -2.16 9.66 -17.95
N LEU A 125 -1.54 9.69 -19.11
CA LEU A 125 -0.18 10.19 -19.25
C LEU A 125 -0.22 11.72 -19.25
N GLY A 126 0.26 12.33 -18.15
CA GLY A 126 0.30 13.79 -18.01
C GLY A 126 1.47 14.40 -18.79
N GLU A 127 2.67 14.02 -18.38
CA GLU A 127 3.89 14.26 -19.15
C GLU A 127 4.44 12.90 -19.62
N GLU A 128 5.47 12.90 -20.47
CA GLU A 128 5.98 11.69 -21.12
C GLU A 128 6.26 10.51 -20.16
N TRP A 129 6.59 10.80 -18.91
CA TRP A 129 6.96 9.80 -17.89
C TRP A 129 6.13 9.87 -16.61
N LEU A 130 5.11 10.71 -16.55
CA LEU A 130 4.23 10.89 -15.38
C LEU A 130 2.82 10.40 -15.67
N LEU A 131 2.25 9.68 -14.71
CA LEU A 131 0.89 9.15 -14.74
C LEU A 131 0.01 9.92 -13.76
N THR A 132 -1.06 10.55 -14.27
CA THR A 132 -2.12 11.12 -13.44
C THR A 132 -3.07 10.03 -12.98
N GLY A 133 -3.46 10.09 -11.70
CA GLY A 133 -4.34 9.09 -11.10
C GLY A 133 -5.81 9.46 -11.21
N PRO A 134 -6.70 8.50 -10.99
CA PRO A 134 -8.15 8.73 -10.98
C PRO A 134 -8.56 9.64 -9.82
N ILE A 135 -9.69 10.33 -10.00
CA ILE A 135 -10.37 11.04 -8.91
C ILE A 135 -10.80 10.01 -7.86
N ARG A 136 -10.66 10.36 -6.58
CA ARG A 136 -11.04 9.52 -5.45
C ARG A 136 -12.18 10.16 -4.66
N GLU A 137 -13.05 9.32 -4.12
CA GLU A 137 -14.21 9.74 -3.35
C GLU A 137 -13.91 9.65 -1.85
N TYR A 138 -14.24 10.73 -1.15
CA TYR A 138 -14.13 10.83 0.30
C TYR A 138 -15.50 11.15 0.90
N VAL A 139 -15.80 10.60 2.07
CA VAL A 139 -17.07 10.82 2.76
C VAL A 139 -17.16 12.26 3.27
N ASP A 140 -16.07 12.79 3.82
CA ASP A 140 -15.99 14.18 4.28
C ASP A 140 -15.50 15.10 3.13
N PRO A 141 -16.31 16.13 2.73
CA PRO A 141 -15.91 17.08 1.70
C PRO A 141 -14.65 17.90 2.05
N ALA A 142 -14.40 18.18 3.32
CA ALA A 142 -13.18 18.87 3.75
C ALA A 142 -11.97 17.96 3.55
N GLU A 143 -12.10 16.68 3.88
CA GLU A 143 -11.09 15.66 3.61
C GLU A 143 -10.85 15.50 2.10
N ALA A 144 -11.92 15.45 1.30
CA ALA A 144 -11.83 15.39 -0.17
C ALA A 144 -11.00 16.55 -0.73
N THR A 145 -11.29 17.78 -0.31
CA THR A 145 -10.56 18.98 -0.72
C THR A 145 -9.09 18.90 -0.30
N TRP A 146 -8.84 18.54 0.94
CA TRP A 146 -7.51 18.49 1.51
C TRP A 146 -6.63 17.40 0.83
N MET A 147 -7.18 16.21 0.61
CA MET A 147 -6.49 15.08 -0.01
C MET A 147 -6.26 15.32 -1.50
N THR A 148 -7.27 15.83 -2.23
CA THR A 148 -7.17 16.07 -3.68
C THR A 148 -6.06 17.07 -3.99
N ALA A 149 -5.93 18.14 -3.20
CA ALA A 149 -4.88 19.15 -3.37
C ALA A 149 -3.45 18.61 -3.13
N ARG A 150 -3.29 17.41 -2.55
CA ARG A 150 -2.01 16.78 -2.21
C ARG A 150 -1.69 15.55 -3.05
N ARG A 151 -2.58 15.20 -3.96
CA ARG A 151 -2.30 14.13 -4.93
C ARG A 151 -1.34 14.64 -5.99
N THR A 152 -0.35 13.84 -6.29
CA THR A 152 0.69 14.15 -7.29
C THR A 152 0.68 13.13 -8.43
N ALA A 153 1.16 13.50 -9.60
CA ALA A 153 1.42 12.53 -10.65
C ALA A 153 2.49 11.52 -10.19
N HIS A 154 2.49 10.33 -10.79
CA HIS A 154 3.32 9.20 -10.38
C HIS A 154 4.28 8.80 -11.49
N PRO A 155 5.58 8.61 -11.23
CA PRO A 155 6.53 8.17 -12.24
C PRO A 155 6.13 6.82 -12.84
N MET A 156 6.09 6.74 -14.17
CA MET A 156 5.65 5.57 -14.92
C MET A 156 6.54 4.33 -14.66
N GLY A 157 7.83 4.54 -14.40
CA GLY A 157 8.78 3.49 -14.06
C GLY A 157 8.31 2.61 -12.89
N CYS A 158 7.58 3.19 -11.93
CA CYS A 158 7.01 2.47 -10.78
C CYS A 158 5.90 1.48 -11.17
N PHE A 159 5.25 1.69 -12.32
CA PHE A 159 4.16 0.84 -12.82
C PHE A 159 4.63 -0.18 -13.85
N THR A 160 5.75 0.08 -14.52
CA THR A 160 6.28 -0.77 -15.60
C THR A 160 7.35 -1.73 -15.13
N GLU A 161 8.14 -1.37 -14.10
CA GLU A 161 9.16 -2.24 -13.55
C GLU A 161 8.54 -3.44 -12.85
N PRO A 162 8.97 -4.67 -13.18
CA PRO A 162 8.50 -5.86 -12.48
C PRO A 162 9.13 -5.98 -11.08
N VAL A 163 8.37 -6.49 -10.13
CA VAL A 163 8.90 -6.89 -8.82
C VAL A 163 9.53 -8.29 -8.92
N TYR A 164 10.63 -8.50 -8.22
CA TYR A 164 11.24 -9.82 -8.07
C TYR A 164 11.20 -10.24 -6.61
N ILE A 165 10.69 -11.44 -6.36
CA ILE A 165 10.53 -12.06 -5.04
C ILE A 165 11.11 -13.47 -5.14
N SER A 166 12.05 -13.83 -4.28
CA SER A 166 12.83 -15.07 -4.35
C SER A 166 12.00 -16.34 -4.12
N LYS A 167 10.87 -16.20 -3.41
CA LYS A 167 9.97 -17.32 -3.08
C LYS A 167 8.52 -16.81 -2.90
N PRO A 168 7.50 -17.70 -2.99
CA PRO A 168 6.12 -17.34 -2.68
C PRO A 168 5.98 -16.71 -1.30
N LEU A 169 5.02 -15.78 -1.14
CA LEU A 169 4.79 -15.09 0.14
C LEU A 169 4.46 -16.08 1.27
N GLU A 170 3.84 -17.19 0.95
CA GLU A 170 3.46 -18.28 1.87
C GLU A 170 4.66 -19.01 2.47
N ASP A 171 5.81 -18.96 1.80
CA ASP A 171 7.05 -19.65 2.24
C ASP A 171 7.90 -18.79 3.20
N PHE A 172 7.50 -17.55 3.46
CA PHE A 172 8.12 -16.74 4.51
C PHE A 172 7.54 -17.07 5.90
N GLY A 173 8.33 -16.87 6.95
CA GLY A 173 7.98 -17.26 8.33
C GLY A 173 7.00 -16.35 9.05
N PHE A 174 6.67 -15.18 8.50
CA PHE A 174 5.74 -14.22 9.10
C PHE A 174 4.26 -14.56 8.79
N SER A 175 3.34 -14.00 9.56
CA SER A 175 1.92 -14.12 9.26
C SER A 175 1.49 -13.12 8.16
N ARG A 176 0.41 -13.45 7.44
CA ARG A 176 -0.11 -12.68 6.30
C ARG A 176 -1.58 -12.37 6.50
N THR A 177 -1.94 -11.12 6.26
CA THR A 177 -3.33 -10.66 6.35
C THR A 177 -3.69 -9.86 5.11
N TYR A 178 -4.85 -10.13 4.53
CA TYR A 178 -5.46 -9.28 3.53
C TYR A 178 -6.69 -8.57 4.10
N ILE A 179 -6.73 -7.25 4.02
CA ILE A 179 -7.86 -6.43 4.44
C ILE A 179 -8.48 -5.80 3.19
N LYS A 180 -9.73 -6.15 2.87
CA LYS A 180 -10.45 -5.70 1.67
C LYS A 180 -11.40 -4.54 1.98
N ALA A 181 -11.34 -3.48 1.18
CA ALA A 181 -12.37 -2.44 1.13
C ALA A 181 -13.53 -2.89 0.21
N THR A 182 -14.74 -3.03 0.73
CA THR A 182 -15.82 -3.74 0.04
C THR A 182 -16.64 -2.88 -0.94
N HIS A 183 -16.58 -1.56 -0.87
CA HIS A 183 -17.37 -0.61 -1.69
C HIS A 183 -16.57 0.08 -2.80
N ALA A 184 -15.61 -0.58 -3.43
CA ALA A 184 -14.94 0.00 -4.59
C ALA A 184 -15.86 -0.02 -5.82
N PRO A 185 -16.01 1.10 -6.56
CA PRO A 185 -16.78 1.13 -7.80
C PRO A 185 -16.25 0.13 -8.83
N ALA A 186 -17.15 -0.48 -9.61
CA ALA A 186 -16.75 -1.36 -10.70
C ALA A 186 -15.85 -0.61 -11.70
N GLY A 187 -14.78 -1.26 -12.15
CA GLY A 187 -13.79 -0.68 -13.07
C GLY A 187 -12.87 0.37 -12.45
N ASP A 188 -12.83 0.52 -11.12
CA ASP A 188 -11.82 1.34 -10.47
C ASP A 188 -10.42 0.72 -10.61
N VAL A 189 -9.39 1.58 -10.58
CA VAL A 189 -7.99 1.17 -10.78
C VAL A 189 -7.59 0.14 -9.72
N GLY A 190 -7.19 -1.04 -10.18
CA GLY A 190 -6.77 -2.14 -9.33
C GLY A 190 -7.89 -2.97 -8.73
N ASN A 191 -9.15 -2.52 -8.76
CA ASN A 191 -10.26 -3.18 -8.06
C ASN A 191 -10.38 -4.69 -8.38
N ASP A 192 -10.30 -5.08 -9.65
CA ASP A 192 -10.38 -6.49 -10.06
C ASP A 192 -9.21 -7.32 -9.48
N ALA A 193 -8.01 -6.73 -9.43
CA ALA A 193 -6.83 -7.36 -8.84
C ALA A 193 -6.99 -7.50 -7.32
N PHE A 194 -7.52 -6.47 -6.65
CA PHE A 194 -7.77 -6.48 -5.21
C PHE A 194 -8.81 -7.53 -4.82
N TRP A 195 -9.88 -7.69 -5.61
CA TRP A 195 -10.87 -8.75 -5.37
C TRP A 195 -10.32 -10.15 -5.62
N ARG A 196 -9.44 -10.33 -6.64
CA ARG A 196 -8.76 -11.63 -6.83
C ARG A 196 -7.86 -11.96 -5.63
N ALA A 197 -7.06 -11.01 -5.17
CA ALA A 197 -6.21 -11.18 -4.00
C ALA A 197 -7.03 -11.47 -2.73
N ALA A 198 -8.13 -10.74 -2.50
CA ALA A 198 -9.06 -10.96 -1.39
C ALA A 198 -9.65 -12.37 -1.42
N LYS A 199 -10.14 -12.82 -2.58
CA LYS A 199 -10.69 -14.17 -2.76
C LYS A 199 -9.65 -15.25 -2.47
N ASN A 200 -8.41 -15.07 -2.96
CA ASN A 200 -7.33 -16.01 -2.72
C ASN A 200 -7.00 -16.07 -1.21
N ALA A 201 -6.87 -14.92 -0.55
CA ALA A 201 -6.62 -14.87 0.88
C ALA A 201 -7.75 -15.50 1.70
N ALA A 202 -9.01 -15.17 1.40
CA ALA A 202 -10.17 -15.72 2.11
C ALA A 202 -10.33 -17.25 1.96
N SER A 203 -9.81 -17.83 0.87
CA SER A 203 -9.86 -19.28 0.62
C SER A 203 -8.61 -20.04 1.09
N SER A 204 -7.59 -19.37 1.60
CA SER A 204 -6.31 -19.95 2.00
C SER A 204 -6.17 -20.00 3.52
N THR A 205 -5.75 -21.14 4.05
CA THR A 205 -5.42 -21.28 5.49
C THR A 205 -4.09 -20.60 5.85
N ALA A 206 -3.27 -20.23 4.86
CA ALA A 206 -2.01 -19.51 5.06
C ALA A 206 -2.19 -18.00 5.21
N TRP A 207 -3.41 -17.49 5.05
CA TRP A 207 -3.76 -16.09 5.11
C TRP A 207 -4.88 -15.83 6.11
N ARG A 208 -4.82 -14.69 6.77
CA ARG A 208 -5.95 -14.09 7.48
C ARG A 208 -6.66 -13.14 6.53
N TYR A 209 -7.98 -13.05 6.67
CA TYR A 209 -8.80 -12.18 5.84
C TYR A 209 -9.74 -11.34 6.71
N ALA A 210 -9.86 -10.06 6.37
CA ALA A 210 -10.81 -9.14 6.98
C ALA A 210 -11.36 -8.15 5.94
N GLU A 211 -12.47 -7.48 6.29
CA GLU A 211 -13.14 -6.52 5.43
C GLU A 211 -13.36 -5.18 6.15
N VAL A 212 -13.37 -4.09 5.36
CA VAL A 212 -13.81 -2.77 5.81
C VAL A 212 -14.92 -2.32 4.88
N ASP A 213 -16.05 -1.92 5.46
CA ASP A 213 -17.17 -1.34 4.74
C ASP A 213 -16.85 0.09 4.29
N SER A 214 -16.02 0.20 3.26
CA SER A 214 -15.49 1.45 2.70
C SER A 214 -15.13 1.25 1.23
N ASN A 215 -14.95 2.38 0.54
CA ASN A 215 -14.25 2.40 -0.74
C ASN A 215 -12.72 2.32 -0.52
N HIS A 216 -11.96 2.34 -1.62
CA HIS A 216 -10.49 2.26 -1.60
C HIS A 216 -9.80 3.26 -0.65
N MET A 217 -10.43 4.39 -0.32
CA MET A 217 -9.86 5.41 0.58
C MET A 217 -10.17 5.13 2.07
N LEU A 218 -10.14 3.86 2.47
CA LEU A 218 -10.50 3.40 3.82
C LEU A 218 -9.71 4.08 4.94
N ALA A 219 -8.44 4.41 4.75
CA ALA A 219 -7.62 5.11 5.74
C ALA A 219 -8.12 6.54 6.06
N SER A 220 -8.84 7.18 5.13
CA SER A 220 -9.49 8.47 5.32
C SER A 220 -10.95 8.35 5.72
N ASN A 221 -11.69 7.43 5.07
CA ASN A 221 -13.14 7.30 5.23
C ASN A 221 -13.53 6.50 6.50
N LYS A 222 -12.68 5.56 6.92
CA LYS A 222 -12.89 4.66 8.06
C LYS A 222 -11.61 4.49 8.90
N PRO A 223 -11.01 5.59 9.38
CA PRO A 223 -9.71 5.52 10.04
C PRO A 223 -9.71 4.70 11.33
N ASN A 224 -10.80 4.76 12.13
CA ASN A 224 -10.91 3.99 13.38
C ASN A 224 -10.99 2.48 13.10
N GLU A 225 -11.86 2.08 12.17
CA GLU A 225 -12.02 0.68 11.78
C GLU A 225 -10.72 0.13 11.17
N THR A 226 -10.06 0.92 10.31
CA THR A 226 -8.78 0.55 9.71
C THR A 226 -7.70 0.38 10.77
N ALA A 227 -7.57 1.31 11.72
CA ALA A 227 -6.60 1.21 12.80
C ALA A 227 -6.87 -0.01 13.70
N GLN A 228 -8.13 -0.25 14.05
CA GLN A 228 -8.50 -1.39 14.90
C GLN A 228 -8.17 -2.73 14.23
N LEU A 229 -8.40 -2.86 12.91
CA LEU A 229 -8.01 -4.06 12.17
C LEU A 229 -6.50 -4.27 12.17
N LEU A 230 -5.71 -3.20 12.02
CA LEU A 230 -4.25 -3.28 12.10
C LEU A 230 -3.77 -3.72 13.50
N ILE A 231 -4.37 -3.20 14.56
CA ILE A 231 -4.08 -3.62 15.95
C ILE A 231 -4.38 -5.10 16.13
N ASN A 232 -5.52 -5.57 15.61
CA ASN A 232 -5.97 -6.95 15.75
C ASN A 232 -5.08 -7.96 15.00
N VAL A 233 -4.32 -7.53 13.99
CA VAL A 233 -3.36 -8.41 13.29
C VAL A 233 -2.38 -9.04 14.28
N ARG A 234 -1.88 -8.26 15.23
CA ARG A 234 -0.92 -8.74 16.26
C ARG A 234 -1.58 -9.58 17.36
N ASN A 235 -2.85 -9.31 17.67
CA ASN A 235 -3.57 -9.97 18.77
C ASN A 235 -4.16 -11.35 18.36
N ALA A 236 -4.14 -11.67 17.08
CA ALA A 236 -4.67 -12.93 16.54
C ALA A 236 -3.58 -14.02 16.35
N ALA A 237 -2.41 -13.83 16.97
CA ALA A 237 -1.29 -14.77 16.96
C ALA A 237 -1.45 -15.85 18.02
#